data_7e2cc463183bdb90e547e64e646db584
#
_entry.id   7e2cc463183bdb90e547e64e646db584
#
_cell.length_a   1.000
_cell.length_b   1.000
_cell.length_c   1.000
_cell.angle_alpha   90.00
_cell.angle_beta   90.00
_cell.angle_gamma   90.00
#
_symmetry.space_group_name_H-M   'P 1'
#
loop_
_entity.id
_entity.type
_entity.pdbx_description
1 polymer ?
#
loop_
_entity_poly.entity_id
_entity_poly.type
_entity_poly.pdbx_seq_one_letter_code
_entity_poly.pdbx_strand_id
1 'polypeptide(L)'
;MAKRILIIDDDVDFVDLNKAVLENNGFEVETAFSAREGMDKVQFEAPNLILLDLMLEKHDTGFSFAKTIKGDPRYKNIPILMISAVAGETGYDFSQESDGYWMKTDDFVPKPVEPDVLVQKINALLDKK
;
A
#
# COMPACT_ATOMS: atom_id res chain seq x y z
N MET A 1 -21.69 -0.41 0.53
CA MET A 1 -20.79 -1.33 -0.17
C MET A 1 -19.42 -1.27 0.46
N ALA A 2 -18.83 -2.44 0.63
CA ALA A 2 -17.50 -2.50 1.24
C ALA A 2 -16.46 -1.95 0.27
N LYS A 3 -15.49 -1.23 0.82
CA LYS A 3 -14.34 -0.81 0.03
C LYS A 3 -13.37 -1.96 -0.12
N ARG A 4 -12.71 -1.99 -1.27
CA ARG A 4 -11.80 -3.08 -1.60
C ARG A 4 -10.36 -2.61 -1.41
N ILE A 5 -9.62 -3.38 -0.65
CA ILE A 5 -8.21 -3.10 -0.35
C ILE A 5 -7.37 -4.20 -0.97
N LEU A 6 -6.32 -3.81 -1.69
CA LEU A 6 -5.36 -4.77 -2.20
C LEU A 6 -4.08 -4.67 -1.37
N ILE A 7 -3.69 -5.76 -0.73
CA ILE A 7 -2.45 -5.82 0.05
C ILE A 7 -1.39 -6.49 -0.79
N ILE A 8 -0.27 -5.80 -1.01
CA ILE A 8 0.85 -6.34 -1.78
C ILE A 8 2.08 -6.37 -0.89
N ASP A 9 2.48 -7.57 -0.47
CA ASP A 9 3.62 -7.77 0.42
C ASP A 9 4.03 -9.23 0.32
N ASP A 10 5.32 -9.50 0.25
CA ASP A 10 5.78 -10.88 0.17
C ASP A 10 5.88 -11.58 1.51
N ASP A 11 5.57 -10.90 2.59
CA ASP A 11 5.55 -11.46 3.94
C ASP A 11 4.16 -12.05 4.19
N VAL A 12 4.06 -13.37 4.10
CA VAL A 12 2.77 -14.05 4.21
C VAL A 12 2.10 -13.78 5.55
N ASP A 13 2.88 -13.76 6.64
CA ASP A 13 2.30 -13.54 7.95
C ASP A 13 1.75 -12.14 8.09
N PHE A 14 2.45 -11.15 7.56
CA PHE A 14 1.97 -9.78 7.57
C PHE A 14 0.66 -9.67 6.78
N VAL A 15 0.61 -10.28 5.61
CA VAL A 15 -0.57 -10.23 4.76
C VAL A 15 -1.75 -10.87 5.46
N ASP A 16 -1.55 -12.06 6.03
CA ASP A 16 -2.64 -12.79 6.69
C ASP A 16 -3.19 -12.00 7.88
N LEU A 17 -2.29 -11.46 8.69
CA LEU A 17 -2.71 -10.70 9.85
C LEU A 17 -3.53 -9.47 9.45
N ASN A 18 -3.03 -8.73 8.49
CA ASN A 18 -3.69 -7.48 8.14
C ASN A 18 -4.95 -7.71 7.33
N LYS A 19 -5.00 -8.79 6.57
CA LYS A 19 -6.24 -9.17 5.91
C LYS A 19 -7.34 -9.40 6.96
N ALA A 20 -7.02 -10.13 8.03
CA ALA A 20 -8.00 -10.37 9.09
C ALA A 20 -8.44 -9.07 9.75
N VAL A 21 -7.49 -8.19 10.04
CA VAL A 21 -7.80 -6.90 10.66
C VAL A 21 -8.77 -6.10 9.79
N LEU A 22 -8.46 -6.02 8.51
CA LEU A 22 -9.26 -5.18 7.61
C LEU A 22 -10.63 -5.80 7.35
N GLU A 23 -10.70 -7.11 7.21
CA GLU A 23 -11.99 -7.75 7.03
C GLU A 23 -12.87 -7.56 8.25
N ASN A 24 -12.29 -7.59 9.45
CA ASN A 24 -13.05 -7.33 10.67
C ASN A 24 -13.55 -5.90 10.74
N ASN A 25 -12.97 -5.01 9.97
CA ASN A 25 -13.40 -3.62 9.92
C ASN A 25 -14.28 -3.30 8.71
N GLY A 26 -14.74 -4.33 8.03
CA GLY A 26 -15.74 -4.14 6.98
C GLY A 26 -15.18 -3.96 5.59
N PHE A 27 -13.88 -4.15 5.40
CA PHE A 27 -13.27 -4.05 4.07
C PHE A 27 -13.28 -5.39 3.37
N GLU A 28 -13.35 -5.35 2.04
CA GLU A 28 -13.03 -6.51 1.23
C GLU A 28 -11.54 -6.48 0.94
N VAL A 29 -10.88 -7.62 1.04
CA VAL A 29 -9.42 -7.65 0.91
C VAL A 29 -9.01 -8.65 -0.15
N GLU A 30 -8.18 -8.18 -1.09
CA GLU A 30 -7.44 -9.03 -2.00
C GLU A 30 -5.98 -8.97 -1.61
N THR A 31 -5.24 -10.01 -1.93
CA THR A 31 -3.84 -10.08 -1.55
C THR A 31 -2.98 -10.46 -2.74
N ALA A 32 -1.75 -9.98 -2.73
CA ALA A 32 -0.75 -10.33 -3.72
C ALA A 32 0.59 -10.39 -3.03
N PHE A 33 1.44 -11.30 -3.44
CA PHE A 33 2.72 -11.53 -2.78
C PHE A 33 3.89 -11.06 -3.63
N SER A 34 3.62 -10.45 -4.76
CA SER A 34 4.64 -9.88 -5.63
C SER A 34 4.05 -8.71 -6.39
N ALA A 35 4.93 -7.90 -6.97
CA ALA A 35 4.49 -6.77 -7.79
C ALA A 35 3.71 -7.24 -9.00
N ARG A 36 4.16 -8.32 -9.62
CA ARG A 36 3.47 -8.85 -10.79
C ARG A 36 2.07 -9.33 -10.45
N GLU A 37 1.96 -10.07 -9.38
CA GLU A 37 0.64 -10.53 -8.94
C GLU A 37 -0.24 -9.34 -8.59
N GLY A 38 0.34 -8.33 -7.93
CA GLY A 38 -0.41 -7.13 -7.61
C GLY A 38 -0.94 -6.43 -8.85
N MET A 39 -0.11 -6.32 -9.87
CA MET A 39 -0.55 -5.69 -11.11
C MET A 39 -1.67 -6.48 -11.78
N ASP A 40 -1.57 -7.81 -11.76
CA ASP A 40 -2.63 -8.64 -12.31
C ASP A 40 -3.96 -8.39 -11.59
N LYS A 41 -3.90 -8.26 -10.26
CA LYS A 41 -5.10 -8.00 -9.49
C LYS A 41 -5.70 -6.63 -9.80
N VAL A 42 -4.86 -5.62 -9.93
CA VAL A 42 -5.33 -4.27 -10.26
C VAL A 42 -6.01 -4.27 -11.63
N GLN A 43 -5.42 -4.96 -12.58
CA GLN A 43 -5.98 -5.00 -13.93
C GLN A 43 -7.28 -5.78 -14.00
N PHE A 44 -7.38 -6.81 -13.16
CA PHE A 44 -8.59 -7.62 -13.13
C PHE A 44 -9.75 -6.83 -12.51
N GLU A 45 -9.47 -6.19 -11.39
CA GLU A 45 -10.49 -5.35 -10.73
C GLU A 45 -9.76 -4.31 -9.87
N ALA A 46 -9.86 -3.06 -10.28
CA ALA A 46 -9.14 -1.98 -9.58
C ALA A 46 -9.64 -1.85 -8.16
N PRO A 47 -8.73 -1.85 -7.17
CA PRO A 47 -9.13 -1.68 -5.78
C PRO A 47 -9.41 -0.21 -5.47
N ASN A 48 -9.99 0.01 -4.29
CA ASN A 48 -10.20 1.36 -3.79
C ASN A 48 -8.93 1.93 -3.14
N LEU A 49 -8.05 1.05 -2.68
CA LEU A 49 -6.80 1.45 -2.04
C LEU A 49 -5.80 0.31 -2.15
N ILE A 50 -4.53 0.63 -2.30
CA ILE A 50 -3.46 -0.35 -2.32
C ILE A 50 -2.59 -0.16 -1.08
N LEU A 51 -2.40 -1.23 -0.32
CA LEU A 51 -1.47 -1.29 0.80
C LEU A 51 -0.23 -1.99 0.29
N LEU A 52 0.88 -1.27 0.19
CA LEU A 52 2.03 -1.69 -0.61
C LEU A 52 3.30 -1.68 0.22
N ASP A 53 3.99 -2.83 0.25
CA ASP A 53 5.28 -2.91 0.91
C ASP A 53 6.35 -2.28 0.01
N LEU A 54 7.12 -1.36 0.60
CA LEU A 54 8.22 -0.72 -0.11
C LEU A 54 9.27 -1.71 -0.58
N MET A 55 9.56 -2.70 0.26
CA MET A 55 10.64 -3.66 0.01
C MET A 55 10.07 -4.98 -0.44
N LEU A 56 9.32 -4.98 -1.52
CA LEU A 56 8.65 -6.19 -1.98
C LEU A 56 9.63 -7.31 -2.23
N GLU A 57 10.06 -7.47 -3.46
CA GLU A 57 10.96 -8.57 -3.81
C GLU A 57 12.40 -8.08 -3.84
N LYS A 58 12.56 -6.80 -4.14
CA LYS A 58 13.86 -6.17 -4.23
C LYS A 58 13.75 -4.80 -3.62
N HIS A 59 14.87 -4.14 -3.47
CA HIS A 59 14.95 -2.89 -2.76
C HIS A 59 13.91 -1.85 -3.19
N ASP A 60 13.67 -1.72 -4.47
CA ASP A 60 12.86 -0.63 -4.96
C ASP A 60 11.60 -1.09 -5.69
N THR A 61 11.24 -2.35 -5.54
CA THR A 61 10.09 -2.88 -6.28
C THR A 61 8.80 -2.17 -5.90
N GLY A 62 8.66 -1.83 -4.61
CA GLY A 62 7.47 -1.09 -4.17
C GLY A 62 7.39 0.28 -4.81
N PHE A 63 8.50 1.00 -4.87
CA PHE A 63 8.52 2.30 -5.54
C PHE A 63 8.18 2.17 -7.01
N SER A 64 8.74 1.16 -7.68
CA SER A 64 8.48 0.96 -9.10
C SER A 64 7.01 0.67 -9.35
N PHE A 65 6.43 -0.16 -8.51
CA PHE A 65 5.01 -0.47 -8.64
C PHE A 65 4.16 0.79 -8.44
N ALA A 66 4.45 1.56 -7.40
CA ALA A 66 3.69 2.77 -7.13
C ALA A 66 3.81 3.77 -8.29
N LYS A 67 5.00 3.90 -8.83
CA LYS A 67 5.24 4.79 -9.95
C LYS A 67 4.42 4.36 -11.17
N THR A 68 4.37 3.07 -11.42
CA THR A 68 3.59 2.54 -12.53
C THR A 68 2.10 2.85 -12.36
N ILE A 69 1.58 2.63 -11.17
CA ILE A 69 0.17 2.90 -10.89
C ILE A 69 -0.14 4.39 -11.04
N LYS A 70 0.69 5.24 -10.45
CA LYS A 70 0.43 6.69 -10.48
C LYS A 70 0.67 7.28 -11.86
N GLY A 71 1.42 6.60 -12.69
CA GLY A 71 1.64 7.06 -14.07
C GLY A 71 0.58 6.60 -15.06
N ASP A 72 -0.34 5.75 -14.63
CA ASP A 72 -1.36 5.20 -15.52
C ASP A 72 -2.67 5.94 -15.32
N PRO A 73 -3.22 6.58 -16.37
CA PRO A 73 -4.47 7.34 -16.22
C PRO A 73 -5.62 6.53 -15.64
N ARG A 74 -5.61 5.22 -15.84
CA ARG A 74 -6.69 4.37 -15.33
C ARG A 74 -6.63 4.20 -13.82
N TYR A 75 -5.42 4.30 -13.24
CA TYR A 75 -5.20 3.91 -11.84
C TYR A 75 -4.61 5.02 -10.99
N LYS A 76 -4.26 6.15 -11.58
CA LYS A 76 -3.50 7.17 -10.86
C LYS A 76 -4.23 7.73 -9.65
N ASN A 77 -5.55 7.59 -9.60
CA ASN A 77 -6.32 8.11 -8.49
C ASN A 77 -6.50 7.11 -7.36
N ILE A 78 -5.99 5.88 -7.51
CA ILE A 78 -6.07 4.91 -6.43
C ILE A 78 -5.07 5.31 -5.35
N PRO A 79 -5.50 5.56 -4.11
CA PRO A 79 -4.55 5.89 -3.05
C PRO A 79 -3.67 4.69 -2.72
N ILE A 80 -2.40 4.98 -2.47
CA ILE A 80 -1.42 3.96 -2.10
C ILE A 80 -0.88 4.30 -0.73
N LEU A 81 -1.07 3.38 0.22
CA LEU A 81 -0.48 3.48 1.55
C LEU A 81 0.76 2.59 1.57
N MET A 82 1.91 3.22 1.66
CA MET A 82 3.18 2.51 1.65
C MET A 82 3.52 2.03 3.04
N ILE A 83 4.02 0.81 3.15
CA ILE A 83 4.50 0.28 4.42
C ILE A 83 5.96 -0.10 4.27
N SER A 84 6.73 0.09 5.34
CA SER A 84 8.16 -0.17 5.27
C SER A 84 8.77 -0.32 6.65
N ALA A 85 9.60 -1.34 6.79
CA ALA A 85 10.44 -1.48 7.98
C ALA A 85 11.68 -0.60 7.87
N VAL A 86 12.01 -0.16 6.67
CA VAL A 86 13.27 0.55 6.42
C VAL A 86 13.28 1.91 7.09
N ALA A 87 12.16 2.61 7.03
CA ALA A 87 12.12 4.00 7.51
C ALA A 87 12.55 4.12 8.96
N GLY A 88 12.05 3.23 9.82
CA GLY A 88 12.38 3.30 11.23
C GLY A 88 13.79 2.89 11.56
N GLU A 89 14.31 1.94 10.82
CA GLU A 89 15.61 1.36 11.14
C GLU A 89 16.77 2.16 10.63
N THR A 90 16.61 2.77 9.47
CA THR A 90 17.70 3.47 8.83
C THR A 90 17.65 4.97 9.02
N GLY A 91 16.59 5.48 9.63
CA GLY A 91 16.40 6.92 9.73
C GLY A 91 16.05 7.57 8.41
N TYR A 92 15.74 6.78 7.43
CA TYR A 92 15.38 7.29 6.14
C TYR A 92 14.08 8.08 6.23
N ASP A 93 14.08 9.25 5.65
CA ASP A 93 12.97 10.17 5.80
C ASP A 93 12.20 10.28 4.49
N PHE A 94 11.02 9.71 4.46
CA PHE A 94 10.17 9.73 3.27
C PHE A 94 9.38 11.02 3.13
N SER A 95 9.50 11.90 4.10
CA SER A 95 8.75 13.15 4.04
C SER A 95 9.50 14.28 3.36
N GLN A 96 10.65 14.00 2.77
CA GLN A 96 11.47 15.02 2.15
C GLN A 96 10.77 15.65 0.95
N GLU A 97 10.54 16.92 1.05
CA GLU A 97 9.82 17.64 0.01
C GLU A 97 10.62 17.80 -1.25
N SER A 98 11.92 17.96 -1.10
CA SER A 98 12.76 18.17 -2.27
C SER A 98 12.70 16.99 -3.23
N ASP A 99 12.47 15.81 -2.70
CA ASP A 99 12.39 14.61 -3.50
C ASP A 99 11.01 13.97 -3.44
N GLY A 100 10.02 14.72 -2.99
CA GLY A 100 8.69 14.18 -2.79
C GLY A 100 8.07 13.59 -4.04
N TYR A 101 8.48 14.07 -5.21
CA TYR A 101 7.88 13.59 -6.44
C TYR A 101 8.30 12.16 -6.79
N TRP A 102 9.39 11.66 -6.24
CA TRP A 102 9.78 10.28 -6.52
C TRP A 102 9.04 9.29 -5.64
N MET A 103 8.44 9.76 -4.58
CA MET A 103 7.65 8.94 -3.68
C MET A 103 6.20 8.98 -4.13
N LYS A 104 5.83 8.08 -5.00
CA LYS A 104 4.50 8.10 -5.62
C LYS A 104 3.49 7.41 -4.74
N THR A 105 3.37 7.87 -3.51
CA THR A 105 2.40 7.32 -2.58
C THR A 105 1.65 8.43 -1.89
N ASP A 106 0.54 8.09 -1.29
CA ASP A 106 -0.33 9.07 -0.65
C ASP A 106 -0.06 9.21 0.83
N ASP A 107 0.52 8.17 1.43
CA ASP A 107 0.91 8.20 2.83
C ASP A 107 1.80 7.00 3.05
N PHE A 108 2.38 6.89 4.25
CA PHE A 108 3.13 5.70 4.57
C PHE A 108 3.05 5.41 6.06
N VAL A 109 3.36 4.15 6.42
CA VAL A 109 3.35 3.73 7.81
C VAL A 109 4.50 2.75 8.01
N PRO A 110 5.23 2.87 9.14
CA PRO A 110 6.34 1.95 9.39
C PRO A 110 5.85 0.61 9.94
N LYS A 111 6.65 -0.42 9.72
CA LYS A 111 6.45 -1.70 10.39
C LYS A 111 7.13 -1.67 11.75
N PRO A 112 6.60 -2.37 12.73
CA PRO A 112 5.35 -3.12 12.72
C PRO A 112 4.16 -2.19 12.71
N VAL A 113 3.11 -2.60 12.00
CA VAL A 113 1.94 -1.76 11.81
C VAL A 113 0.93 -2.04 12.91
N GLU A 114 0.51 -0.99 13.60
CA GLU A 114 -0.53 -1.12 14.60
C GLU A 114 -1.90 -1.14 13.93
N PRO A 115 -2.77 -2.10 14.27
CA PRO A 115 -4.05 -2.21 13.58
C PRO A 115 -4.88 -0.92 13.60
N ASP A 116 -4.94 -0.24 14.73
CA ASP A 116 -5.72 0.98 14.82
C ASP A 116 -5.18 2.07 13.91
N VAL A 117 -3.86 2.21 13.86
CA VAL A 117 -3.23 3.21 13.02
C VAL A 117 -3.48 2.89 11.55
N LEU A 118 -3.36 1.62 11.20
CA LEU A 118 -3.60 1.19 9.83
C LEU A 118 -5.01 1.54 9.38
N VAL A 119 -6.00 1.19 10.17
CA VAL A 119 -7.39 1.45 9.82
C VAL A 119 -7.64 2.94 9.71
N GLN A 120 -7.08 3.74 10.63
CA GLN A 120 -7.25 5.19 10.57
C GLN A 120 -6.68 5.78 9.29
N LYS A 121 -5.49 5.35 8.92
CA LYS A 121 -4.85 5.88 7.72
C LYS A 121 -5.61 5.46 6.46
N ILE A 122 -6.09 4.23 6.43
CA ILE A 122 -6.87 3.76 5.28
C ILE A 122 -8.15 4.59 5.15
N ASN A 123 -8.87 4.78 6.25
CA ASN A 123 -10.10 5.56 6.20
C ASN A 123 -9.83 6.99 5.78
N ALA A 124 -8.75 7.59 6.27
CA ALA A 124 -8.41 8.95 5.89
C ALA A 124 -8.15 9.07 4.40
N LEU A 125 -7.43 8.10 3.83
CA LEU A 125 -7.13 8.13 2.40
C LEU A 125 -8.37 7.87 1.56
N LEU A 126 -9.25 6.98 2.01
CA LEU A 126 -10.47 6.68 1.26
C LEU A 126 -11.45 7.85 1.29
N ASP A 127 -11.42 8.66 2.33
CA ASP A 127 -12.30 9.80 2.45
C ASP A 127 -11.82 11.01 1.67
N LYS A 128 -10.56 11.03 1.26
CA LYS A 128 -10.06 12.12 0.44
C LYS A 128 -10.62 12.02 -0.95
N LYS A 129 -10.92 13.17 -1.52
CA LYS A 129 -11.45 13.21 -2.88
C LYS A 129 -10.64 14.13 -3.75
#